data_a090a73de2b25d8132dc7f4cde283e7a
#
_entry.id   a090a73de2b25d8132dc7f4cde283e7a
#
_cell.length_a   1.000
_cell.length_b   1.000
_cell.length_c   1.000
_cell.angle_alpha   90.00
_cell.angle_beta   90.00
_cell.angle_gamma   90.00
#
_symmetry.space_group_name_H-M   'P 1'
#
loop_
_entity.id
_entity.type
_entity.pdbx_description
1 polymer ?
#
loop_
_entity_poly.entity_id
_entity_poly.type
_entity_poly.pdbx_seq_one_letter_code
_entity_poly.pdbx_strand_id
1 'polypeptide(L)'
;MNGGVMAKQKSPEGNFVKKETMLVAALIALVVGFLGGVFYSALQSGPTGSVQTASAPPQQQQQPPGMTSEQARDILNLEQEVAVNPTNVEAWTQLGHVYFDTNNPAKAIRAYEKSLELRPDEPNVLTDLGVMYRRNGQPEKALVAFDRAIAVDPRHEQSRFNKGVVLRYDMNDREGALKIWEELLKINPNALAPNGQPVSEAIKSL
;
A
#
# COMPACT_ATOMS: atom_id res chain seq x y z
N MET A 1 -60.05 49.40 48.64
CA MET A 1 -58.59 49.56 48.38
C MET A 1 -58.19 48.45 47.47
N ASN A 2 -57.69 48.81 46.28
CA ASN A 2 -57.57 47.97 45.08
C ASN A 2 -56.43 46.94 45.20
N GLY A 3 -56.79 45.67 45.04
CA GLY A 3 -55.83 44.58 44.77
C GLY A 3 -55.79 44.23 43.28
N GLY A 4 -54.75 44.63 42.61
CA GLY A 4 -54.55 44.32 41.18
C GLY A 4 -54.15 42.87 40.99
N VAL A 5 -54.91 42.13 40.21
CA VAL A 5 -54.64 40.79 39.76
C VAL A 5 -53.69 40.87 38.53
N MET A 6 -52.43 40.43 38.74
CA MET A 6 -51.49 40.27 37.55
C MET A 6 -51.81 39.01 36.76
N ALA A 7 -52.18 39.17 35.51
CA ALA A 7 -52.37 38.10 34.54
C ALA A 7 -50.99 37.50 34.15
N LYS A 8 -50.86 36.18 34.35
CA LYS A 8 -49.69 35.38 33.97
C LYS A 8 -49.72 35.14 32.44
N GLN A 9 -48.84 35.79 31.71
CA GLN A 9 -48.64 35.64 30.28
C GLN A 9 -47.96 34.28 30.00
N LYS A 10 -48.65 33.42 29.29
CA LYS A 10 -48.20 32.09 28.87
C LYS A 10 -47.30 32.23 27.63
N SER A 11 -46.06 31.92 27.73
CA SER A 11 -45.11 31.88 26.58
C SER A 11 -45.48 30.75 25.64
N PRO A 12 -45.34 30.91 24.31
CA PRO A 12 -45.56 29.81 23.36
C PRO A 12 -44.40 28.80 23.45
N GLU A 13 -44.71 27.56 23.76
CA GLU A 13 -43.78 26.44 23.67
C GLU A 13 -43.45 26.17 22.20
N GLY A 14 -42.30 26.63 21.71
CA GLY A 14 -41.75 26.24 20.44
C GLY A 14 -41.29 24.79 20.48
N ASN A 15 -41.91 23.92 19.71
CA ASN A 15 -41.47 22.54 19.50
C ASN A 15 -40.12 22.53 18.77
N PHE A 16 -39.01 22.53 19.51
CA PHE A 16 -37.69 22.27 18.99
C PHE A 16 -37.56 20.78 18.68
N VAL A 17 -37.72 20.41 17.40
CA VAL A 17 -37.43 19.06 16.93
C VAL A 17 -35.92 18.84 17.09
N LYS A 18 -35.53 17.81 17.84
CA LYS A 18 -34.10 17.49 18.07
C LYS A 18 -33.41 17.27 16.76
N LYS A 19 -32.16 17.78 16.61
CA LYS A 19 -31.35 17.67 15.37
C LYS A 19 -31.23 16.23 14.87
N GLU A 20 -31.22 15.27 15.77
CA GLU A 20 -31.20 13.84 15.46
C GLU A 20 -32.47 13.37 14.75
N THR A 21 -33.64 13.87 15.12
CA THR A 21 -34.92 13.54 14.49
C THR A 21 -35.02 14.14 13.08
N MET A 22 -34.42 15.33 12.85
CA MET A 22 -34.33 15.93 11.53
C MET A 22 -33.42 15.13 10.58
N LEU A 23 -32.28 14.63 11.08
CA LEU A 23 -31.36 13.81 10.28
C LEU A 23 -32.00 12.48 9.87
N VAL A 24 -32.71 11.82 10.78
CA VAL A 24 -33.43 10.56 10.49
C VAL A 24 -34.55 10.80 9.49
N ALA A 25 -35.31 11.87 9.62
CA ALA A 25 -36.37 12.23 8.66
C ALA A 25 -35.81 12.53 7.26
N ALA A 26 -34.66 13.22 7.16
CA ALA A 26 -33.98 13.50 5.90
C ALA A 26 -33.48 12.22 5.21
N LEU A 27 -32.91 11.26 5.99
CA LEU A 27 -32.46 9.96 5.48
C LEU A 27 -33.63 9.10 4.94
N ILE A 28 -34.75 9.08 5.68
CA ILE A 28 -35.96 8.35 5.25
C ILE A 28 -36.54 8.96 3.96
N ALA A 29 -36.58 10.29 3.85
CA ALA A 29 -37.06 10.97 2.64
C ALA A 29 -36.17 10.67 1.42
N LEU A 30 -34.84 10.54 1.61
CA LEU A 30 -33.88 10.20 0.53
C LEU A 30 -34.08 8.76 0.04
N VAL A 31 -34.29 7.81 0.95
CA VAL A 31 -34.52 6.39 0.63
C VAL A 31 -35.87 6.22 -0.09
N VAL A 32 -36.94 6.87 0.37
CA VAL A 32 -38.28 6.81 -0.26
C VAL A 32 -38.24 7.48 -1.63
N GLY A 33 -37.52 8.61 -1.78
CA GLY A 33 -37.36 9.30 -3.07
C GLY A 33 -36.61 8.47 -4.09
N PHE A 34 -35.54 7.77 -3.67
CA PHE A 34 -34.76 6.88 -4.53
C PHE A 34 -35.55 5.64 -4.98
N LEU A 35 -36.21 4.96 -4.04
CA LEU A 35 -37.05 3.79 -4.36
C LEU A 35 -38.28 4.18 -5.22
N GLY A 36 -38.91 5.33 -4.96
CA GLY A 36 -40.02 5.85 -5.78
C GLY A 36 -39.58 6.22 -7.19
N GLY A 37 -38.37 6.79 -7.35
CA GLY A 37 -37.80 7.15 -8.67
C GLY A 37 -37.53 5.93 -9.54
N VAL A 38 -36.94 4.86 -8.94
CA VAL A 38 -36.70 3.61 -9.66
C VAL A 38 -37.99 2.92 -10.07
N PHE A 39 -38.99 2.90 -9.19
CA PHE A 39 -40.29 2.28 -9.49
C PHE A 39 -41.07 3.05 -10.55
N TYR A 40 -41.04 4.39 -10.54
CA TYR A 40 -41.70 5.23 -11.53
C TYR A 40 -41.06 5.07 -12.93
N SER A 41 -39.75 4.96 -13.02
CA SER A 41 -39.03 4.68 -14.27
C SER A 41 -39.39 3.31 -14.86
N ALA A 42 -39.63 2.30 -14.03
CA ALA A 42 -39.99 0.95 -14.47
C ALA A 42 -41.43 0.87 -15.03
N LEU A 43 -42.33 1.75 -14.58
CA LEU A 43 -43.73 1.78 -15.04
C LEU A 43 -43.96 2.57 -16.34
N GLN A 44 -43.05 3.44 -16.76
CA GLN A 44 -43.14 4.18 -18.00
C GLN A 44 -42.55 3.46 -19.23
N SER A 45 -41.88 2.33 -19.06
CA SER A 45 -41.34 1.54 -20.17
C SER A 45 -42.42 0.56 -20.65
N GLY A 46 -43.24 1.01 -21.59
CA GLY A 46 -44.20 0.16 -22.33
C GLY A 46 -43.46 -0.92 -23.16
N PRO A 47 -44.15 -2.02 -23.53
CA PRO A 47 -43.51 -3.16 -24.20
C PRO A 47 -43.37 -2.92 -25.70
N THR A 48 -42.33 -2.24 -26.15
CA THR A 48 -41.91 -2.27 -27.56
C THR A 48 -40.41 -2.05 -27.66
N GLY A 49 -39.69 -3.08 -28.04
CA GLY A 49 -38.29 -2.94 -28.42
C GLY A 49 -37.44 -4.09 -27.92
N SER A 50 -36.98 -4.91 -28.87
CA SER A 50 -36.00 -5.96 -28.72
C SER A 50 -34.94 -5.61 -27.66
N VAL A 51 -34.83 -6.43 -26.63
CA VAL A 51 -33.72 -6.39 -25.66
C VAL A 51 -32.44 -6.71 -26.43
N GLN A 52 -31.80 -5.70 -27.01
CA GLN A 52 -30.36 -5.79 -27.20
C GLN A 52 -29.76 -5.79 -25.79
N THR A 53 -29.34 -6.96 -25.35
CA THR A 53 -28.38 -7.05 -24.27
C THR A 53 -27.14 -6.30 -24.71
N ALA A 54 -27.10 -5.00 -24.44
CA ALA A 54 -25.86 -4.26 -24.40
C ALA A 54 -25.05 -4.95 -23.27
N SER A 55 -24.21 -5.91 -23.65
CA SER A 55 -23.11 -6.36 -22.82
C SER A 55 -22.40 -5.07 -22.39
N ALA A 56 -22.51 -4.73 -21.10
CA ALA A 56 -21.68 -3.68 -20.55
C ALA A 56 -20.24 -4.03 -20.97
N PRO A 57 -19.48 -3.10 -21.55
CA PRO A 57 -18.10 -3.37 -21.86
C PRO A 57 -17.47 -3.87 -20.58
N PRO A 58 -16.64 -4.93 -20.61
CA PRO A 58 -15.96 -5.40 -19.42
C PRO A 58 -15.29 -4.19 -18.81
N GLN A 59 -15.61 -3.90 -17.55
CA GLN A 59 -14.94 -2.84 -16.80
C GLN A 59 -13.46 -3.21 -16.85
N GLN A 60 -12.72 -2.58 -17.74
CA GLN A 60 -11.27 -2.59 -17.73
C GLN A 60 -10.91 -2.02 -16.35
N GLN A 61 -10.58 -2.93 -15.43
CA GLN A 61 -9.93 -2.55 -14.18
C GLN A 61 -8.79 -1.65 -14.59
N GLN A 62 -8.88 -0.37 -14.24
CA GLN A 62 -7.86 0.62 -14.55
C GLN A 62 -6.57 0.13 -13.90
N GLN A 63 -5.72 -0.49 -14.72
CA GLN A 63 -4.39 -0.89 -14.32
C GLN A 63 -3.63 0.38 -13.87
N PRO A 64 -2.92 0.32 -12.73
CA PRO A 64 -2.01 1.40 -12.36
C PRO A 64 -1.06 1.71 -13.53
N PRO A 65 -0.76 2.98 -13.80
CA PRO A 65 0.17 3.36 -14.87
C PRO A 65 1.51 2.63 -14.67
N GLY A 66 1.94 1.87 -15.66
CA GLY A 66 3.23 1.14 -15.65
C GLY A 66 3.17 -0.35 -15.34
N MET A 67 2.00 -0.91 -15.01
CA MET A 67 1.84 -2.35 -14.78
C MET A 67 1.37 -3.07 -16.04
N THR A 68 1.96 -4.22 -16.37
CA THR A 68 1.51 -5.07 -17.49
C THR A 68 0.27 -5.88 -17.09
N SER A 69 -0.49 -6.36 -18.09
CA SER A 69 -1.64 -7.25 -17.83
C SER A 69 -1.21 -8.58 -17.22
N GLU A 70 -0.01 -9.03 -17.50
CA GLU A 70 0.59 -10.23 -16.92
C GLU A 70 0.87 -10.01 -15.42
N GLN A 71 1.58 -8.94 -15.07
CA GLN A 71 1.83 -8.58 -13.67
C GLN A 71 0.55 -8.43 -12.85
N ALA A 72 -0.51 -7.85 -13.45
CA ALA A 72 -1.79 -7.73 -12.76
C ALA A 72 -2.45 -9.10 -12.50
N ARG A 73 -2.33 -10.05 -13.43
CA ARG A 73 -2.80 -11.43 -13.24
C ARG A 73 -1.98 -12.17 -12.18
N ASP A 74 -0.67 -12.02 -12.21
CA ASP A 74 0.23 -12.65 -11.24
C ASP A 74 -0.07 -12.16 -9.83
N ILE A 75 -0.27 -10.86 -9.65
CA ILE A 75 -0.69 -10.30 -8.36
C ILE A 75 -2.00 -10.95 -7.90
N LEU A 76 -3.02 -11.00 -8.76
CA LEU A 76 -4.32 -11.56 -8.40
C LEU A 76 -4.22 -13.04 -8.01
N ASN A 77 -3.48 -13.84 -8.79
CA ASN A 77 -3.27 -15.25 -8.52
C ASN A 77 -2.51 -15.47 -7.21
N LEU A 78 -1.45 -14.69 -6.98
CA LEU A 78 -0.63 -14.79 -5.77
C LEU A 78 -1.40 -14.28 -4.53
N GLU A 79 -2.16 -13.18 -4.63
CA GLU A 79 -3.04 -12.71 -3.54
C GLU A 79 -4.09 -13.79 -3.17
N GLN A 80 -4.64 -14.49 -4.16
CA GLN A 80 -5.55 -15.60 -3.92
C GLN A 80 -4.83 -16.81 -3.28
N GLU A 81 -3.64 -17.16 -3.78
CA GLU A 81 -2.84 -18.26 -3.23
C GLU A 81 -2.51 -18.02 -1.76
N VAL A 82 -2.00 -16.84 -1.40
CA VAL A 82 -1.65 -16.56 0.00
C VAL A 82 -2.86 -16.43 0.92
N ALA A 83 -4.03 -16.12 0.38
CA ALA A 83 -5.29 -16.13 1.14
C ALA A 83 -5.77 -17.55 1.47
N VAL A 84 -5.57 -18.50 0.55
CA VAL A 84 -5.96 -19.91 0.73
C VAL A 84 -4.88 -20.66 1.51
N ASN A 85 -3.61 -20.41 1.20
CA ASN A 85 -2.43 -21.07 1.77
C ASN A 85 -1.50 -20.06 2.45
N PRO A 86 -1.86 -19.49 3.61
CA PRO A 86 -1.11 -18.39 4.26
C PRO A 86 0.29 -18.81 4.75
N THR A 87 0.61 -20.10 4.76
CA THR A 87 1.94 -20.63 5.12
C THR A 87 2.82 -20.92 3.90
N ASN A 88 2.37 -20.62 2.68
CA ASN A 88 3.16 -20.77 1.47
C ASN A 88 4.19 -19.65 1.35
N VAL A 89 5.43 -19.94 1.80
CA VAL A 89 6.55 -18.98 1.78
C VAL A 89 6.86 -18.50 0.38
N GLU A 90 6.88 -19.41 -0.59
CA GLU A 90 7.19 -19.11 -1.98
C GLU A 90 6.19 -18.12 -2.56
N ALA A 91 4.89 -18.32 -2.31
CA ALA A 91 3.85 -17.42 -2.79
C ALA A 91 3.99 -16.02 -2.19
N TRP A 92 4.30 -15.90 -0.90
CA TRP A 92 4.56 -14.61 -0.27
C TRP A 92 5.80 -13.92 -0.85
N THR A 93 6.88 -14.68 -1.08
CA THR A 93 8.12 -14.14 -1.69
C THR A 93 7.85 -13.63 -3.11
N GLN A 94 7.18 -14.44 -3.94
CA GLN A 94 6.84 -14.05 -5.32
C GLN A 94 5.91 -12.84 -5.36
N LEU A 95 4.91 -12.77 -4.48
CA LEU A 95 4.04 -11.60 -4.35
C LEU A 95 4.85 -10.35 -4.01
N GLY A 96 5.84 -10.47 -3.11
CA GLY A 96 6.79 -9.42 -2.81
C GLY A 96 7.56 -8.96 -4.05
N HIS A 97 8.08 -9.89 -4.84
CA HIS A 97 8.82 -9.58 -6.08
C HIS A 97 7.94 -8.86 -7.11
N VAL A 98 6.71 -9.32 -7.36
CA VAL A 98 5.83 -8.63 -8.31
C VAL A 98 5.46 -7.22 -7.83
N TYR A 99 5.26 -7.01 -6.52
CA TYR A 99 5.08 -5.67 -5.98
C TYR A 99 6.34 -4.81 -6.01
N PHE A 100 7.53 -5.43 -5.88
CA PHE A 100 8.81 -4.76 -6.05
C PHE A 100 8.96 -4.22 -7.48
N ASP A 101 8.70 -5.07 -8.49
CA ASP A 101 8.81 -4.75 -9.92
C ASP A 101 7.76 -3.73 -10.38
N THR A 102 6.58 -3.78 -9.78
CA THR A 102 5.51 -2.81 -10.05
C THR A 102 5.60 -1.54 -9.20
N ASN A 103 6.74 -1.34 -8.51
CA ASN A 103 7.03 -0.18 -7.67
C ASN A 103 5.93 0.12 -6.65
N ASN A 104 5.45 -0.93 -5.96
CA ASN A 104 4.49 -0.82 -4.87
C ASN A 104 5.14 -1.17 -3.52
N PRO A 105 6.00 -0.29 -2.95
CA PRO A 105 6.83 -0.62 -1.81
C PRO A 105 6.02 -1.02 -0.57
N ALA A 106 4.88 -0.38 -0.32
CA ALA A 106 4.07 -0.70 0.85
C ALA A 106 3.48 -2.12 0.81
N LYS A 107 3.07 -2.61 -0.38
CA LYS A 107 2.58 -3.98 -0.55
C LYS A 107 3.73 -4.99 -0.57
N ALA A 108 4.86 -4.67 -1.22
CA ALA A 108 6.05 -5.51 -1.23
C ALA A 108 6.58 -5.76 0.20
N ILE A 109 6.67 -4.70 1.02
CA ILE A 109 7.08 -4.82 2.43
C ILE A 109 6.22 -5.85 3.15
N ARG A 110 4.90 -5.75 3.08
CA ARG A 110 3.99 -6.70 3.75
C ARG A 110 4.19 -8.14 3.29
N ALA A 111 4.38 -8.35 1.99
CA ALA A 111 4.58 -9.68 1.44
C ALA A 111 5.91 -10.28 1.90
N TYR A 112 7.01 -9.50 1.84
CA TYR A 112 8.32 -9.95 2.31
C TYR A 112 8.37 -10.15 3.83
N GLU A 113 7.72 -9.30 4.63
CA GLU A 113 7.60 -9.51 6.07
C GLU A 113 6.91 -10.84 6.36
N LYS A 114 5.83 -11.17 5.65
CA LYS A 114 5.14 -12.48 5.79
C LYS A 114 6.01 -13.65 5.36
N SER A 115 6.73 -13.53 4.26
CA SER A 115 7.70 -14.55 3.85
C SER A 115 8.76 -14.79 4.94
N LEU A 116 9.32 -13.70 5.50
CA LEU A 116 10.37 -13.75 6.53
C LEU A 116 9.86 -14.15 7.93
N GLU A 117 8.57 -13.97 8.24
CA GLU A 117 7.95 -14.57 9.43
C GLU A 117 7.96 -16.11 9.35
N LEU A 118 7.79 -16.66 8.15
CA LEU A 118 7.75 -18.10 7.89
C LEU A 118 9.14 -18.70 7.68
N ARG A 119 10.05 -17.95 7.01
CA ARG A 119 11.43 -18.33 6.74
C ARG A 119 12.36 -17.13 6.98
N PRO A 120 12.93 -17.00 8.21
CA PRO A 120 13.63 -15.78 8.65
C PRO A 120 14.96 -15.50 7.97
N ASP A 121 15.68 -16.55 7.54
CA ASP A 121 17.10 -16.51 7.18
C ASP A 121 17.30 -16.59 5.65
N GLU A 122 16.66 -15.66 4.94
CA GLU A 122 16.74 -15.52 3.47
C GLU A 122 17.44 -14.19 3.11
N PRO A 123 18.75 -14.17 2.85
CA PRO A 123 19.50 -12.92 2.65
C PRO A 123 18.99 -12.08 1.47
N ASN A 124 18.55 -12.74 0.38
CA ASN A 124 17.99 -12.06 -0.77
C ASN A 124 16.67 -11.34 -0.41
N VAL A 125 15.76 -12.05 0.25
CA VAL A 125 14.46 -11.48 0.65
C VAL A 125 14.64 -10.34 1.66
N LEU A 126 15.58 -10.49 2.62
CA LEU A 126 15.95 -9.43 3.55
C LEU A 126 16.51 -8.21 2.83
N THR A 127 17.29 -8.42 1.77
CA THR A 127 17.85 -7.34 0.94
C THR A 127 16.75 -6.61 0.18
N ASP A 128 15.85 -7.35 -0.46
CA ASP A 128 14.73 -6.78 -1.21
C ASP A 128 13.77 -6.01 -0.29
N LEU A 129 13.52 -6.54 0.92
CA LEU A 129 12.77 -5.84 1.97
C LEU A 129 13.45 -4.52 2.35
N GLY A 130 14.78 -4.53 2.53
CA GLY A 130 15.56 -3.32 2.80
C GLY A 130 15.43 -2.27 1.69
N VAL A 131 15.50 -2.69 0.42
CA VAL A 131 15.29 -1.81 -0.73
C VAL A 131 13.87 -1.21 -0.71
N MET A 132 12.86 -2.03 -0.37
CA MET A 132 11.48 -1.57 -0.29
C MET A 132 11.24 -0.62 0.88
N TYR A 133 11.85 -0.86 2.04
CA TYR A 133 11.82 0.10 3.15
C TYR A 133 12.42 1.46 2.74
N ARG A 134 13.57 1.45 2.06
CA ARG A 134 14.19 2.66 1.54
C ARG A 134 13.25 3.41 0.61
N ARG A 135 12.68 2.72 -0.41
CA ARG A 135 11.72 3.31 -1.37
C ARG A 135 10.46 3.84 -0.69
N ASN A 136 10.09 3.27 0.45
CA ASN A 136 8.94 3.70 1.27
C ASN A 136 9.30 4.81 2.29
N GLY A 137 10.49 5.42 2.19
CA GLY A 137 10.93 6.49 3.08
C GLY A 137 11.24 6.05 4.51
N GLN A 138 11.67 4.80 4.72
CA GLN A 138 12.00 4.21 6.00
C GLN A 138 13.46 3.72 6.02
N PRO A 139 14.46 4.63 5.87
CA PRO A 139 15.86 4.27 5.70
C PRO A 139 16.44 3.52 6.92
N GLU A 140 16.01 3.82 8.14
CA GLU A 140 16.47 3.14 9.34
C GLU A 140 16.08 1.66 9.33
N LYS A 141 14.85 1.33 8.89
CA LYS A 141 14.40 -0.06 8.72
C LYS A 141 15.14 -0.77 7.60
N ALA A 142 15.49 -0.04 6.53
CA ALA A 142 16.31 -0.59 5.46
C ALA A 142 17.68 -1.03 5.99
N LEU A 143 18.34 -0.20 6.82
CA LEU A 143 19.63 -0.57 7.46
C LEU A 143 19.50 -1.84 8.31
N VAL A 144 18.44 -1.95 9.11
CA VAL A 144 18.20 -3.16 9.93
C VAL A 144 18.03 -4.40 9.06
N ALA A 145 17.30 -4.30 7.95
CA ALA A 145 17.10 -5.43 7.04
C ALA A 145 18.41 -5.85 6.36
N PHE A 146 19.24 -4.90 5.90
CA PHE A 146 20.55 -5.18 5.33
C PHE A 146 21.51 -5.78 6.36
N ASP A 147 21.50 -5.29 7.60
CA ASP A 147 22.33 -5.87 8.67
C ASP A 147 21.95 -7.31 8.97
N ARG A 148 20.66 -7.64 8.98
CA ARG A 148 20.21 -9.02 9.11
C ARG A 148 20.69 -9.89 7.94
N ALA A 149 20.56 -9.41 6.71
CA ALA A 149 21.02 -10.13 5.53
C ALA A 149 22.55 -10.41 5.60
N ILE A 150 23.35 -9.41 6.03
CA ILE A 150 24.79 -9.55 6.23
C ILE A 150 25.12 -10.50 7.38
N ALA A 151 24.31 -10.54 8.43
CA ALA A 151 24.49 -11.46 9.54
C ALA A 151 24.22 -12.92 9.13
N VAL A 152 23.22 -13.15 8.28
CA VAL A 152 22.90 -14.48 7.72
C VAL A 152 23.96 -14.92 6.71
N ASP A 153 24.30 -14.04 5.76
CA ASP A 153 25.39 -14.29 4.80
C ASP A 153 26.45 -13.18 4.87
N PRO A 154 27.56 -13.42 5.59
CA PRO A 154 28.65 -12.44 5.69
C PRO A 154 29.34 -12.11 4.37
N ARG A 155 29.04 -12.80 3.27
CA ARG A 155 29.59 -12.51 1.95
C ARG A 155 28.56 -11.89 1.00
N HIS A 156 27.35 -11.59 1.47
CA HIS A 156 26.28 -11.05 0.64
C HIS A 156 26.62 -9.62 0.16
N GLU A 157 27.04 -9.50 -1.09
CA GLU A 157 27.55 -8.26 -1.68
C GLU A 157 26.45 -7.22 -1.82
N GLN A 158 25.26 -7.63 -2.29
CA GLN A 158 24.15 -6.73 -2.59
C GLN A 158 23.65 -6.00 -1.34
N SER A 159 23.58 -6.68 -0.19
CA SER A 159 23.20 -6.04 1.08
C SER A 159 24.18 -4.96 1.50
N ARG A 160 25.51 -5.24 1.40
CA ARG A 160 26.54 -4.24 1.71
C ARG A 160 26.49 -3.05 0.78
N PHE A 161 26.34 -3.31 -0.51
CA PHE A 161 26.21 -2.21 -1.47
C PHE A 161 25.02 -1.32 -1.13
N ASN A 162 23.82 -1.91 -0.96
CA ASN A 162 22.60 -1.18 -0.67
C ASN A 162 22.63 -0.48 0.70
N LYS A 163 23.28 -1.09 1.72
CA LYS A 163 23.51 -0.43 2.99
C LYS A 163 24.35 0.84 2.83
N GLY A 164 25.42 0.78 2.05
CA GLY A 164 26.25 1.96 1.75
C GLY A 164 25.45 3.05 1.00
N VAL A 165 24.55 2.66 0.08
CA VAL A 165 23.66 3.59 -0.62
C VAL A 165 22.75 4.33 0.37
N VAL A 166 22.12 3.63 1.32
CA VAL A 166 21.26 4.25 2.35
C VAL A 166 22.08 5.19 3.23
N LEU A 167 23.22 4.74 3.73
CA LEU A 167 24.09 5.57 4.57
C LEU A 167 24.49 6.86 3.84
N ARG A 168 24.90 6.74 2.58
CA ARG A 168 25.37 7.88 1.77
C ARG A 168 24.29 8.88 1.45
N TYR A 169 23.16 8.41 0.92
CA TYR A 169 22.17 9.28 0.28
C TYR A 169 20.96 9.60 1.16
N ASP A 170 20.59 8.71 2.07
CA ASP A 170 19.41 8.90 2.89
C ASP A 170 19.75 9.36 4.31
N MET A 171 20.90 8.89 4.86
CA MET A 171 21.38 9.24 6.21
C MET A 171 22.48 10.31 6.22
N ASN A 172 23.03 10.68 5.04
CA ASN A 172 24.17 11.59 4.89
C ASN A 172 25.42 11.15 5.68
N ASP A 173 25.56 9.85 5.95
CA ASP A 173 26.71 9.23 6.63
C ASP A 173 27.74 8.74 5.60
N ARG A 174 28.65 9.65 5.22
CA ARG A 174 29.72 9.36 4.25
C ARG A 174 30.74 8.37 4.81
N GLU A 175 31.09 8.49 6.08
CA GLU A 175 32.08 7.60 6.71
C GLU A 175 31.55 6.18 6.81
N GLY A 176 30.29 6.00 7.23
CA GLY A 176 29.63 4.72 7.25
C GLY A 176 29.53 4.06 5.87
N ALA A 177 29.18 4.87 4.84
CA ALA A 177 29.13 4.40 3.46
C ALA A 177 30.51 3.95 2.95
N LEU A 178 31.54 4.76 3.18
CA LEU A 178 32.91 4.40 2.83
C LEU A 178 33.34 3.08 3.48
N LYS A 179 33.15 2.96 4.78
CA LYS A 179 33.52 1.75 5.53
C LYS A 179 32.86 0.48 4.98
N ILE A 180 31.54 0.51 4.75
CA ILE A 180 30.81 -0.69 4.30
C ILE A 180 31.16 -1.06 2.84
N TRP A 181 31.44 -0.07 1.96
CA TRP A 181 31.90 -0.34 0.61
C TRP A 181 33.35 -0.82 0.56
N GLU A 182 34.22 -0.34 1.44
CA GLU A 182 35.58 -0.91 1.60
C GLU A 182 35.52 -2.36 2.10
N GLU A 183 34.62 -2.69 3.04
CA GLU A 183 34.38 -4.06 3.47
C GLU A 183 33.90 -4.95 2.30
N LEU A 184 33.03 -4.42 1.45
CA LEU A 184 32.59 -5.10 0.23
C LEU A 184 33.76 -5.38 -0.72
N LEU A 185 34.64 -4.39 -0.95
CA LEU A 185 35.82 -4.57 -1.83
C LEU A 185 36.88 -5.53 -1.25
N LYS A 186 36.92 -5.73 0.07
CA LYS A 186 37.74 -6.80 0.68
C LYS A 186 37.20 -8.20 0.38
N ILE A 187 35.87 -8.34 0.23
CA ILE A 187 35.22 -9.62 -0.13
C ILE A 187 35.34 -9.86 -1.63
N ASN A 188 35.03 -8.85 -2.45
CA ASN A 188 35.11 -8.87 -3.89
C ASN A 188 35.73 -7.56 -4.40
N PRO A 189 37.04 -7.55 -4.76
CA PRO A 189 37.70 -6.36 -5.30
C PRO A 189 37.10 -5.82 -6.59
N ASN A 190 36.36 -6.67 -7.33
CA ASN A 190 35.70 -6.33 -8.59
C ASN A 190 34.18 -6.17 -8.42
N ALA A 191 33.69 -5.92 -7.21
CA ALA A 191 32.26 -5.76 -6.95
C ALA A 191 31.65 -4.63 -7.81
N LEU A 192 30.50 -4.94 -8.39
CA LEU A 192 29.75 -4.02 -9.24
C LEU A 192 28.46 -3.56 -8.53
N ALA A 193 28.12 -2.30 -8.72
CA ALA A 193 26.80 -1.77 -8.43
C ALA A 193 25.74 -2.38 -9.38
N PRO A 194 24.43 -2.35 -9.06
CA PRO A 194 23.37 -2.85 -9.93
C PRO A 194 23.33 -2.25 -11.35
N ASN A 195 23.87 -1.03 -11.51
CA ASN A 195 24.02 -0.38 -12.82
C ASN A 195 25.28 -0.81 -13.60
N GLY A 196 26.02 -1.81 -13.10
CA GLY A 196 27.26 -2.32 -13.72
C GLY A 196 28.51 -1.47 -13.46
N GLN A 197 28.43 -0.38 -12.71
CA GLN A 197 29.61 0.41 -12.36
C GLN A 197 30.39 -0.23 -11.21
N PRO A 198 31.75 -0.16 -11.22
CA PRO A 198 32.57 -0.62 -10.10
C PRO A 198 32.23 0.13 -8.81
N VAL A 199 32.12 -0.59 -7.68
CA VAL A 199 31.91 0.00 -6.35
C VAL A 199 33.05 0.95 -5.98
N SER A 200 34.27 0.71 -6.46
CA SER A 200 35.39 1.63 -6.29
C SER A 200 35.15 3.04 -6.84
N GLU A 201 34.33 3.18 -7.89
CA GLU A 201 33.94 4.50 -8.41
C GLU A 201 32.92 5.19 -7.48
N ALA A 202 32.02 4.42 -6.88
CA ALA A 202 31.11 4.97 -5.86
C ALA A 202 31.88 5.56 -4.67
N ILE A 203 32.95 4.92 -4.24
CA ILE A 203 33.85 5.43 -3.18
C ILE A 203 34.53 6.73 -3.60
N LYS A 204 35.04 6.83 -4.83
CA LYS A 204 35.71 8.04 -5.31
C LYS A 204 34.75 9.26 -5.38
N SER A 205 33.45 9.00 -5.46
CA SER A 205 32.41 10.04 -5.52
C SER A 205 31.91 10.52 -4.15
N LEU A 206 32.45 9.98 -3.06
CA LEU A 206 32.14 10.40 -1.68
C LEU A 206 32.81 11.72 -1.35
#